data_1e78192b66ae63896d89477da874fe17
#
_entry.id   1e78192b66ae63896d89477da874fe17
#
_cell.length_a   1.000
_cell.length_b   1.000
_cell.length_c   1.000
_cell.angle_alpha   90.00
_cell.angle_beta   90.00
_cell.angle_gamma   90.00
#
_symmetry.space_group_name_H-M   'P 1'
#
loop_
_entity.id
_entity.type
_entity.pdbx_description
1 polymer ?
#
loop_
_entity_poly.entity_id
_entity_poly.type
_entity_poly.pdbx_seq_one_letter_code
_entity_poly.pdbx_strand_id
1 'polypeptide(L)'
;MTAPRKFHWPPSPAPRSARITPTPPKGSKLARRLLMAQKKDMRQIIMITDGKPSAMTMPSGEVYFNSMGLDPAILKATFQEVAACRRSGIVINTFMLARDRALVEFVKAIGEMCRGKAYFTNTMTLGQFILMDFMRRRTTRQ
;
A
#
# COMPACT_ATOMS: atom_id res chain seq x y z
N MET A 1 8.96 -7.67 -43.04
CA MET A 1 7.93 -7.42 -42.03
C MET A 1 7.90 -8.58 -41.06
N THR A 2 8.54 -8.45 -39.95
CA THR A 2 8.52 -9.45 -38.86
C THR A 2 7.29 -9.21 -38.00
N ALA A 3 6.43 -10.22 -37.89
CA ALA A 3 5.24 -10.17 -37.06
C ALA A 3 5.63 -9.92 -35.59
N PRO A 4 4.88 -9.08 -34.82
CA PRO A 4 5.17 -8.84 -33.42
C PRO A 4 5.09 -10.16 -32.65
N ARG A 5 6.14 -10.47 -31.89
CA ARG A 5 6.15 -11.63 -30.98
C ARG A 5 4.98 -11.49 -30.03
N LYS A 6 4.02 -12.41 -30.10
CA LYS A 6 2.95 -12.53 -29.10
C LYS A 6 3.60 -12.78 -27.75
N PHE A 7 3.51 -11.81 -26.85
CA PHE A 7 3.94 -11.98 -25.46
C PHE A 7 3.04 -13.05 -24.83
N HIS A 8 3.62 -14.23 -24.62
CA HIS A 8 2.90 -15.33 -24.00
C HIS A 8 3.13 -15.24 -22.49
N TRP A 9 2.11 -14.82 -21.76
CA TRP A 9 2.14 -14.86 -20.30
C TRP A 9 2.23 -16.33 -19.85
N PRO A 10 3.20 -16.72 -19.03
CA PRO A 10 3.23 -18.09 -18.54
C PRO A 10 1.94 -18.39 -17.78
N PRO A 11 1.37 -19.61 -17.95
CA PRO A 11 0.18 -20.01 -17.21
C PRO A 11 0.45 -19.85 -15.72
N SER A 12 -0.44 -19.13 -15.03
CA SER A 12 -0.38 -19.00 -13.58
C SER A 12 -0.35 -20.40 -12.97
N PRO A 13 0.57 -20.70 -12.05
CA PRO A 13 0.50 -21.97 -11.32
C PRO A 13 -0.86 -22.04 -10.63
N ALA A 14 -1.52 -23.17 -10.78
CA ALA A 14 -2.83 -23.43 -10.19
C ALA A 14 -2.83 -23.05 -8.69
N PRO A 15 -3.88 -22.36 -8.20
CA PRO A 15 -3.91 -21.89 -6.84
C PRO A 15 -3.89 -23.07 -5.88
N ARG A 16 -2.77 -23.31 -5.23
CA ARG A 16 -2.81 -23.98 -3.94
C ARG A 16 -3.68 -23.12 -3.06
N SER A 17 -4.73 -23.66 -2.49
CA SER A 17 -5.82 -23.00 -1.76
C SER A 17 -5.41 -22.40 -0.41
N ALA A 18 -4.41 -21.54 -0.42
CA ALA A 18 -4.21 -20.56 0.63
C ALA A 18 -4.53 -19.21 -0.03
N ARG A 19 -5.76 -18.74 0.05
CA ARG A 19 -6.08 -17.35 -0.19
C ARG A 19 -5.27 -16.54 0.82
N ILE A 20 -4.10 -16.07 0.38
CA ILE A 20 -3.38 -15.05 1.12
C ILE A 20 -4.20 -13.79 0.93
N THR A 21 -5.10 -13.51 1.86
CA THR A 21 -5.79 -12.22 1.90
C THR A 21 -4.74 -11.19 2.30
N PRO A 22 -4.33 -10.29 1.40
CA PRO A 22 -3.36 -9.27 1.74
C PRO A 22 -4.00 -8.32 2.74
N THR A 23 -3.52 -8.36 3.96
CA THR A 23 -3.93 -7.41 4.99
C THR A 23 -3.05 -6.16 4.91
N PRO A 24 -3.54 -4.95 5.23
CA PRO A 24 -2.74 -3.73 5.17
C PRO A 24 -1.39 -3.83 5.90
N PRO A 25 -1.32 -4.34 7.14
CA PRO A 25 -0.03 -4.46 7.82
C PRO A 25 0.91 -5.50 7.16
N LYS A 26 0.37 -6.59 6.63
CA LYS A 26 1.18 -7.61 5.96
C LYS A 26 1.71 -7.12 4.61
N GLY A 27 0.90 -6.42 3.84
CA GLY A 27 1.29 -5.80 2.57
C GLY A 27 2.39 -4.77 2.77
N SER A 28 2.23 -3.88 3.74
CA SER A 28 3.22 -2.86 4.08
C SER A 28 4.53 -3.47 4.58
N LYS A 29 4.47 -4.52 5.40
CA LYS A 29 5.64 -5.27 5.87
C LYS A 29 6.42 -5.91 4.72
N LEU A 30 5.73 -6.53 3.78
CA LEU A 30 6.35 -7.11 2.60
C LEU A 30 7.01 -6.04 1.74
N ALA A 31 6.29 -4.96 1.44
CA ALA A 31 6.83 -3.83 0.67
C ALA A 31 8.07 -3.23 1.32
N ARG A 32 8.05 -3.03 2.64
CA ARG A 32 9.22 -2.54 3.39
C ARG A 32 10.42 -3.49 3.24
N ARG A 33 10.22 -4.79 3.39
CA ARG A 33 11.30 -5.77 3.21
C ARG A 33 11.91 -5.72 1.82
N LEU A 34 11.09 -5.65 0.78
CA LEU A 34 11.54 -5.56 -0.61
C LEU A 34 12.32 -4.27 -0.87
N LEU A 35 11.85 -3.14 -0.35
CA LEU A 35 12.51 -1.85 -0.49
C LEU A 35 13.83 -1.77 0.28
N MET A 36 13.91 -2.38 1.45
CA MET A 36 15.14 -2.42 2.24
C MET A 36 16.26 -3.24 1.57
N ALA A 37 15.91 -4.22 0.75
CA ALA A 37 16.87 -4.97 -0.07
C ALA A 37 17.45 -4.15 -1.23
N GLN A 38 16.85 -3.01 -1.58
CA GLN A 38 17.29 -2.15 -2.68
C GLN A 38 18.29 -1.10 -2.19
N LYS A 39 19.40 -0.96 -2.91
CA LYS A 39 20.42 0.08 -2.68
C LYS A 39 20.02 1.40 -3.38
N LYS A 40 18.85 1.94 -3.06
CA LYS A 40 18.33 3.19 -3.63
C LYS A 40 18.05 4.20 -2.52
N ASP A 41 18.34 5.45 -2.79
CA ASP A 41 18.14 6.54 -1.81
C ASP A 41 16.66 6.90 -1.64
N MET A 42 15.88 6.82 -2.72
CA MET A 42 14.46 7.08 -2.68
C MET A 42 13.66 5.77 -2.55
N ARG A 43 13.05 5.59 -1.39
CA ARG A 43 12.19 4.45 -1.10
C ARG A 43 10.78 4.95 -0.81
N GLN A 44 9.83 4.47 -1.59
CA GLN A 44 8.43 4.90 -1.52
C GLN A 44 7.50 3.71 -1.67
N ILE A 45 6.47 3.68 -0.83
CA ILE A 45 5.30 2.81 -0.98
C ILE A 45 4.16 3.65 -1.50
N ILE A 46 3.50 3.19 -2.54
CA ILE A 46 2.22 3.72 -3.00
C ILE A 46 1.14 2.77 -2.51
N MET A 47 0.30 3.25 -1.60
CA MET A 47 -0.84 2.52 -1.08
C MET A 47 -2.10 3.01 -1.79
N ILE A 48 -2.84 2.10 -2.38
CA ILE A 48 -4.13 2.39 -3.03
C ILE A 48 -5.20 1.65 -2.24
N THR A 49 -6.21 2.36 -1.76
CA THR A 49 -7.29 1.78 -0.96
C THR A 49 -8.64 2.36 -1.36
N ASP A 50 -9.64 1.50 -1.43
CA ASP A 50 -11.05 1.84 -1.66
C ASP A 50 -11.92 1.58 -0.41
N GLY A 51 -11.33 1.04 0.64
CA GLY A 51 -12.05 0.64 1.84
C GLY A 51 -11.24 0.69 3.13
N LYS A 52 -11.94 0.41 4.22
CA LYS A 52 -11.37 0.35 5.56
C LYS A 52 -10.45 -0.86 5.74
N PRO A 53 -9.36 -0.75 6.52
CA PRO A 53 -8.59 -1.91 6.89
C PRO A 53 -9.44 -2.83 7.77
N SER A 54 -9.87 -3.95 7.20
CA SER A 54 -10.81 -4.88 7.82
C SER A 54 -10.18 -6.21 8.23
N ALA A 55 -8.89 -6.39 8.01
CA ALA A 55 -8.22 -7.65 8.28
C ALA A 55 -6.79 -7.49 8.76
N MET A 56 -6.34 -8.40 9.63
CA MET A 56 -4.94 -8.57 10.00
C MET A 56 -4.56 -10.04 10.13
N THR A 57 -3.28 -10.37 9.99
CA THR A 57 -2.78 -11.72 10.25
C THR A 57 -2.35 -11.82 11.71
N MET A 58 -2.92 -12.77 12.43
CA MET A 58 -2.58 -13.07 13.81
C MET A 58 -1.19 -13.74 13.90
N PRO A 59 -0.53 -13.72 15.07
CA PRO A 59 0.73 -14.46 15.28
C PRO A 59 0.60 -15.97 14.99
N SER A 60 -0.60 -16.52 15.14
CA SER A 60 -0.93 -17.92 14.77
C SER A 60 -0.88 -18.19 13.27
N GLY A 61 -0.83 -17.16 12.43
CA GLY A 61 -0.94 -17.24 10.98
C GLY A 61 -2.37 -17.14 10.44
N GLU A 62 -3.37 -17.19 11.31
CA GLU A 62 -4.77 -17.01 10.95
C GLU A 62 -5.07 -15.55 10.57
N VAL A 63 -6.05 -15.37 9.68
CA VAL A 63 -6.51 -14.05 9.28
C VAL A 63 -7.73 -13.67 10.10
N TYR A 64 -7.58 -12.64 10.92
CA TYR A 64 -8.67 -12.02 11.64
C TYR A 64 -9.38 -11.00 10.76
N PHE A 65 -10.68 -11.08 10.71
CA PHE A 65 -11.55 -10.18 9.93
C PHE A 65 -12.53 -9.44 10.84
N ASN A 66 -12.67 -8.12 10.60
CA ASN A 66 -13.76 -7.32 11.16
C ASN A 66 -14.31 -6.38 10.08
N SER A 67 -15.47 -6.70 9.55
CA SER A 67 -16.15 -5.91 8.51
C SER A 67 -17.02 -4.77 9.07
N MET A 68 -17.23 -4.73 10.40
CA MET A 68 -18.19 -3.80 11.03
C MET A 68 -17.63 -2.39 11.27
N GLY A 69 -16.33 -2.17 11.03
CA GLY A 69 -15.76 -0.84 11.24
C GLY A 69 -14.24 -0.83 11.33
N LEU A 70 -13.67 0.25 11.86
CA LEU A 70 -12.24 0.36 12.15
C LEU A 70 -11.95 -0.36 13.47
N ASP A 71 -11.37 -1.55 13.37
CA ASP A 71 -10.97 -2.34 14.54
C ASP A 71 -9.70 -1.79 15.16
N PRO A 72 -9.67 -1.49 16.47
CA PRO A 72 -8.49 -0.96 17.14
C PRO A 72 -7.25 -1.86 17.02
N ALA A 73 -7.41 -3.19 17.00
CA ALA A 73 -6.29 -4.12 16.87
C ALA A 73 -5.69 -4.06 15.46
N ILE A 74 -6.54 -3.99 14.42
CA ILE A 74 -6.11 -3.85 13.02
C ILE A 74 -5.44 -2.50 12.81
N LEU A 75 -6.00 -1.42 13.37
CA LEU A 75 -5.40 -0.09 13.32
C LEU A 75 -4.03 -0.06 13.98
N LYS A 76 -3.91 -0.63 15.19
CA LYS A 76 -2.65 -0.71 15.92
C LYS A 76 -1.59 -1.46 15.10
N ALA A 77 -1.91 -2.62 14.56
CA ALA A 77 -1.00 -3.40 13.74
C ALA A 77 -0.57 -2.62 12.48
N THR A 78 -1.49 -1.92 11.84
CA THR A 78 -1.20 -1.09 10.67
C THR A 78 -0.27 0.08 11.03
N PHE A 79 -0.57 0.82 12.09
CA PHE A 79 0.28 1.94 12.53
C PHE A 79 1.66 1.50 13.00
N GLN A 80 1.79 0.34 13.62
CA GLN A 80 3.10 -0.23 13.98
C GLN A 80 3.97 -0.47 12.75
N GLU A 81 3.40 -1.02 11.68
CA GLU A 81 4.14 -1.24 10.44
C GLU A 81 4.45 0.08 9.70
N VAL A 82 3.51 1.03 9.71
CA VAL A 82 3.73 2.39 9.19
C VAL A 82 4.90 3.07 9.92
N ALA A 83 4.96 2.97 11.24
CA ALA A 83 6.07 3.48 12.03
C ALA A 83 7.41 2.78 11.71
N ALA A 84 7.37 1.47 11.42
CA ALA A 84 8.55 0.73 10.98
C ALA A 84 9.05 1.21 9.61
N CYS A 85 8.14 1.48 8.67
CA CYS A 85 8.47 2.09 7.38
C CYS A 85 9.16 3.45 7.56
N ARG A 86 8.62 4.31 8.42
CA ARG A 86 9.22 5.62 8.72
C ARG A 86 10.65 5.48 9.27
N ARG A 87 10.86 4.59 10.23
CA ARG A 87 12.20 4.34 10.80
C ARG A 87 13.21 3.84 9.74
N SER A 88 12.71 3.17 8.71
CA SER A 88 13.50 2.68 7.58
C SER A 88 13.69 3.72 6.46
N GLY A 89 13.27 4.97 6.67
CA GLY A 89 13.36 6.03 5.66
C GLY A 89 12.44 5.84 4.46
N ILE A 90 11.37 5.05 4.63
CA ILE A 90 10.39 4.78 3.57
C ILE A 90 9.19 5.73 3.75
N VAL A 91 8.83 6.40 2.68
CA VAL A 91 7.65 7.26 2.62
C VAL A 91 6.46 6.45 2.11
N ILE A 92 5.28 6.64 2.70
CA ILE A 92 4.04 6.02 2.23
C ILE A 92 3.12 7.12 1.71
N ASN A 93 2.81 7.09 0.42
CA ASN A 93 1.78 7.93 -0.17
C ASN A 93 0.52 7.09 -0.40
N THR A 94 -0.60 7.58 0.09
CA THR A 94 -1.87 6.86 0.05
C THR A 94 -2.84 7.54 -0.90
N PHE A 95 -3.37 6.76 -1.83
CA PHE A 95 -4.41 7.16 -2.77
C PHE A 95 -5.72 6.50 -2.36
N MET A 96 -6.69 7.30 -1.98
CA MET A 96 -7.97 6.84 -1.49
C MET A 96 -9.06 7.04 -2.54
N LEU A 97 -9.74 5.96 -2.89
CA LEU A 97 -10.81 5.93 -3.89
C LEU A 97 -12.21 6.10 -3.27
N ALA A 98 -12.33 5.99 -1.96
CA ALA A 98 -13.58 6.16 -1.21
C ALA A 98 -13.59 7.48 -0.42
N ARG A 99 -14.78 7.96 -0.06
CA ARG A 99 -14.98 9.20 0.70
C ARG A 99 -15.59 8.98 2.09
N ASP A 100 -15.37 7.82 2.67
CA ASP A 100 -15.77 7.56 4.05
C ASP A 100 -14.96 8.41 5.02
N ARG A 101 -15.64 9.14 5.91
CA ARG A 101 -15.01 10.12 6.81
C ARG A 101 -13.99 9.48 7.76
N ALA A 102 -14.31 8.32 8.33
CA ALA A 102 -13.41 7.62 9.24
C ALA A 102 -12.16 7.11 8.50
N LEU A 103 -12.33 6.68 7.24
CA LEU A 103 -11.21 6.28 6.39
C LEU A 103 -10.35 7.48 5.98
N VAL A 104 -10.94 8.64 5.74
CA VAL A 104 -10.21 9.90 5.46
C VAL A 104 -9.27 10.23 6.61
N GLU A 105 -9.74 10.19 7.85
CA GLU A 105 -8.93 10.48 9.04
C GLU A 105 -7.81 9.44 9.22
N PHE A 106 -8.10 8.17 9.00
CA PHE A 106 -7.11 7.09 9.05
C PHE A 106 -5.99 7.29 8.01
N VAL A 107 -6.35 7.60 6.77
CA VAL A 107 -5.38 7.80 5.68
C VAL A 107 -4.54 9.07 5.91
N LYS A 108 -5.11 10.13 6.45
CA LYS A 108 -4.37 11.33 6.85
C LYS A 108 -3.35 11.01 7.94
N ALA A 109 -3.75 10.26 8.97
CA ALA A 109 -2.86 9.86 10.04
C ALA A 109 -1.66 9.03 9.54
N ILE A 110 -1.87 8.12 8.58
CA ILE A 110 -0.77 7.40 7.93
C ILE A 110 0.17 8.38 7.20
N GLY A 111 -0.37 9.32 6.44
CA GLY A 111 0.40 10.30 5.70
C GLY A 111 1.29 11.14 6.63
N GLU A 112 0.73 11.66 7.71
CA GLU A 112 1.46 12.44 8.71
C GLU A 112 2.56 11.62 9.38
N MET A 113 2.25 10.40 9.79
CA MET A 113 3.20 9.51 10.46
C MET A 113 4.41 9.17 9.59
N CYS A 114 4.22 8.94 8.30
CA CYS A 114 5.28 8.54 7.35
C CYS A 114 5.87 9.67 6.52
N ARG A 115 5.57 10.93 6.82
CA ARG A 115 5.94 12.08 5.98
C ARG A 115 5.48 11.94 4.52
N GLY A 116 4.45 11.14 4.32
CA GLY A 116 3.81 10.93 3.02
C GLY A 116 2.66 11.89 2.78
N LYS A 117 1.93 11.62 1.72
CA LYS A 117 0.75 12.40 1.33
C LYS A 117 -0.47 11.49 1.21
N ALA A 118 -1.62 12.04 1.53
CA ALA A 118 -2.91 11.44 1.30
C ALA A 118 -3.59 12.13 0.12
N TYR A 119 -3.96 11.36 -0.87
CA TYR A 119 -4.65 11.85 -2.07
C TYR A 119 -6.06 11.23 -2.14
N PHE A 120 -7.05 12.09 -2.33
CA PHE A 120 -8.43 11.67 -2.54
C PHE A 120 -8.72 11.76 -4.04
N THR A 121 -8.98 10.64 -4.66
CA THR A 121 -9.09 10.53 -6.12
C THR A 121 -10.21 9.56 -6.50
N ASN A 122 -10.38 9.34 -7.78
CA ASN A 122 -11.23 8.31 -8.33
C ASN A 122 -10.44 7.44 -9.31
N THR A 123 -11.05 6.38 -9.81
CA THR A 123 -10.38 5.45 -10.73
C THR A 123 -9.94 6.10 -12.04
N MET A 124 -10.60 7.17 -12.48
CA MET A 124 -10.27 7.86 -13.72
C MET A 124 -9.02 8.75 -13.61
N THR A 125 -8.81 9.37 -12.45
CA THR A 125 -7.72 10.33 -12.24
C THR A 125 -6.54 9.76 -11.45
N LEU A 126 -6.68 8.55 -10.91
CA LEU A 126 -5.66 7.89 -10.10
C LEU A 126 -4.29 7.85 -10.77
N GLY A 127 -4.23 7.43 -12.03
CA GLY A 127 -2.97 7.32 -12.78
C GLY A 127 -2.25 8.66 -12.93
N GLN A 128 -2.99 9.73 -13.18
CA GLN A 128 -2.43 11.08 -13.27
C GLN A 128 -1.83 11.53 -11.93
N PHE A 129 -2.52 11.30 -10.81
CA PHE A 129 -2.02 11.65 -9.49
C PHE A 129 -0.75 10.87 -9.11
N ILE A 130 -0.70 9.58 -9.40
CA ILE A 130 0.49 8.75 -9.13
C ILE A 130 1.67 9.26 -9.94
N LEU A 131 1.49 9.54 -11.21
CA LEU A 131 2.54 10.06 -12.07
C LEU A 131 3.04 11.41 -11.60
N MET A 132 2.14 12.34 -11.26
CA MET A 132 2.50 13.66 -10.75
C MET A 132 3.28 13.58 -9.43
N ASP A 133 2.88 12.71 -8.50
CA ASP A 133 3.58 12.51 -7.24
C ASP A 133 5.00 11.99 -7.46
N PHE A 134 5.15 11.02 -8.35
CA PHE A 134 6.45 10.46 -8.72
C PHE A 134 7.38 11.51 -9.36
N MET A 135 6.87 12.29 -10.29
CA MET A 135 7.64 13.32 -10.98
C MET A 135 8.10 14.42 -10.02
N ARG A 136 7.23 14.91 -9.15
CA ARG A 136 7.58 15.93 -8.13
C ARG A 136 8.73 15.48 -7.24
N ARG A 137 8.76 14.23 -6.81
CA ARG A 137 9.81 13.70 -5.95
C ARG A 137 11.16 13.63 -6.64
N ARG A 138 11.18 13.32 -7.93
CA ARG A 138 12.42 13.31 -8.71
C ARG A 138 13.01 14.72 -8.87
N THR A 139 12.17 15.73 -9.02
CA THR A 139 12.58 17.12 -9.25
C THR A 139 13.09 17.80 -7.97
N THR A 140 12.57 17.42 -6.80
CA THR A 140 12.97 18.04 -5.51
C THR A 140 14.37 17.57 -5.04
N ARG A 141 14.96 16.57 -5.69
CA ARG A 141 16.29 16.01 -5.32
C ARG A 141 17.43 16.43 -6.24
N GLN A 142 17.17 17.30 -7.19
CA GLN A 142 18.21 18.01 -7.95
C GLN A 142 18.48 19.37 -7.28
#